data_34dbfd30e4c8381f840f6e2fc587e05b
#
_entry.id   34dbfd30e4c8381f840f6e2fc587e05b
#
_cell.length_a   1.000
_cell.length_b   1.000
_cell.length_c   1.000
_cell.angle_alpha   90.00
_cell.angle_beta   90.00
_cell.angle_gamma   90.00
#
_symmetry.space_group_name_H-M   'P 1'
#
loop_
_entity.id
_entity.type
_entity.pdbx_description
1 polymer ?
#
loop_
_entity_poly.entity_id
_entity_poly.type
_entity_poly.pdbx_seq_one_letter_code
_entity_poly.pdbx_strand_id
1 'polypeptide(L)'
;MSTTTARNSLTANNGTTAVAEKKGKTIFDVIQAGAKQFATALPKHINSDRFVRIAITTIRQNPKLAQCNQESLLGALMVSAQLGLEPGVLGQCYLIPYGRECQFQIGYKGMIELLRRSGQLKDIYAYSVYENDEFEMTYGLNRDLKHKPNLQDRGNFIGCYCVAVLKDDARAFEYMTKEEIEA
;
A
#
# COMPACT_ATOMS: atom_id res chain seq x y z
N MET A 1 36.88 -22.65 84.10
CA MET A 1 35.78 -21.68 83.89
C MET A 1 35.85 -21.22 82.46
N SER A 2 35.07 -21.83 81.61
CA SER A 2 35.14 -21.63 80.12
C SER A 2 33.95 -20.78 79.70
N THR A 3 34.26 -19.67 79.05
CA THR A 3 33.23 -18.82 78.44
C THR A 3 33.26 -19.08 76.90
N THR A 4 32.18 -19.67 76.43
CA THR A 4 31.98 -19.95 74.98
C THR A 4 31.38 -18.73 74.33
N THR A 5 32.08 -18.18 73.36
CA THR A 5 31.64 -17.06 72.53
C THR A 5 30.93 -17.59 71.30
N ALA A 6 29.64 -17.36 71.15
CA ALA A 6 28.85 -17.67 69.98
C ALA A 6 29.14 -16.64 68.87
N ARG A 7 29.58 -17.11 67.67
CA ARG A 7 29.71 -16.31 66.47
C ARG A 7 28.38 -16.40 65.70
N ASN A 8 27.69 -15.25 65.60
CA ASN A 8 26.56 -15.05 64.70
C ASN A 8 27.09 -14.83 63.26
N SER A 9 26.84 -15.74 62.38
CA SER A 9 27.06 -15.59 60.94
C SER A 9 25.82 -14.93 60.30
N LEU A 10 25.94 -13.67 59.95
CA LEU A 10 24.97 -12.96 59.12
C LEU A 10 25.20 -13.38 57.66
N THR A 11 24.33 -14.23 57.13
CA THR A 11 24.24 -14.47 55.69
C THR A 11 23.55 -13.27 55.03
N ALA A 12 24.34 -12.50 54.28
CA ALA A 12 23.81 -11.47 53.42
C ALA A 12 23.05 -12.12 52.25
N ASN A 13 21.75 -11.90 52.24
CA ASN A 13 20.88 -12.35 51.15
C ASN A 13 20.99 -11.31 50.03
N ASN A 14 21.85 -11.55 49.02
CA ASN A 14 21.93 -10.75 47.80
C ASN A 14 20.71 -11.10 46.94
N GLY A 15 19.60 -10.45 47.22
CA GLY A 15 18.47 -10.42 46.31
C GLY A 15 18.79 -9.64 45.05
N THR A 16 19.26 -10.29 44.03
CA THR A 16 19.36 -9.73 42.69
C THR A 16 17.95 -9.56 42.16
N THR A 17 17.35 -8.38 42.38
CA THR A 17 16.16 -7.95 41.67
C THR A 17 16.56 -7.78 40.20
N ALA A 18 16.27 -8.79 39.38
CA ALA A 18 16.32 -8.65 37.95
C ALA A 18 15.30 -7.58 37.56
N VAL A 19 15.81 -6.39 37.24
CA VAL A 19 15.03 -5.34 36.59
C VAL A 19 14.64 -5.93 35.23
N ALA A 20 13.39 -6.36 35.11
CA ALA A 20 12.83 -6.72 33.82
C ALA A 20 12.84 -5.46 32.96
N GLU A 21 13.81 -5.36 32.06
CA GLU A 21 13.79 -4.38 30.98
C GLU A 21 12.43 -4.50 30.29
N LYS A 22 11.61 -3.45 30.39
CA LYS A 22 10.43 -3.31 29.58
C LYS A 22 10.91 -3.23 28.13
N LYS A 23 10.96 -4.36 27.42
CA LYS A 23 11.14 -4.40 25.97
C LYS A 23 10.15 -3.42 25.37
N GLY A 24 10.65 -2.34 24.77
CA GLY A 24 9.81 -1.38 24.08
C GLY A 24 8.89 -2.12 23.13
N LYS A 25 7.63 -1.70 23.04
CA LYS A 25 6.64 -2.32 22.14
C LYS A 25 7.21 -2.33 20.72
N THR A 26 7.26 -3.49 20.11
CA THR A 26 7.66 -3.58 18.71
C THR A 26 6.61 -2.95 17.80
N ILE A 27 6.98 -2.54 16.59
CA ILE A 27 6.02 -2.01 15.61
C ILE A 27 4.87 -3.01 15.37
N PHE A 28 5.15 -4.30 15.42
CA PHE A 28 4.14 -5.35 15.26
C PHE A 28 3.12 -5.36 16.41
N ASP A 29 3.58 -5.16 17.65
CA ASP A 29 2.71 -5.07 18.83
C ASP A 29 1.80 -3.84 18.73
N VAL A 30 2.32 -2.73 18.20
CA VAL A 30 1.57 -1.48 18.02
C VAL A 30 0.49 -1.64 16.94
N ILE A 31 0.82 -2.29 15.81
CA ILE A 31 -0.15 -2.57 14.75
C ILE A 31 -1.25 -3.52 15.26
N GLN A 32 -0.91 -4.55 16.02
CA GLN A 32 -1.89 -5.44 16.64
C GLN A 32 -2.77 -4.72 17.66
N ALA A 33 -2.20 -3.87 18.50
CA ALA A 33 -2.97 -3.05 19.44
C ALA A 33 -3.92 -2.07 18.73
N GLY A 34 -3.51 -1.54 17.56
CA GLY A 34 -4.30 -0.66 16.70
C GLY A 34 -5.39 -1.36 15.88
N ALA A 35 -5.54 -2.69 15.95
CA ALA A 35 -6.48 -3.46 15.13
C ALA A 35 -7.92 -2.93 15.20
N LYS A 36 -8.38 -2.49 16.39
CA LYS A 36 -9.71 -1.90 16.58
C LYS A 36 -9.85 -0.57 15.82
N GLN A 37 -8.81 0.25 15.78
CA GLN A 37 -8.81 1.52 15.04
C GLN A 37 -8.87 1.27 13.53
N PHE A 38 -8.09 0.30 13.04
CA PHE A 38 -8.20 -0.12 11.64
C PHE A 38 -9.59 -0.67 11.32
N ALA A 39 -10.18 -1.47 12.21
CA ALA A 39 -11.52 -2.03 12.03
C ALA A 39 -12.60 -0.95 11.85
N THR A 40 -12.48 0.18 12.56
CA THR A 40 -13.43 1.31 12.42
C THR A 40 -13.21 2.11 11.13
N ALA A 41 -11.98 2.12 10.60
CA ALA A 41 -11.64 2.84 9.38
C ALA A 41 -11.92 2.03 8.11
N LEU A 42 -11.87 0.71 8.20
CA LEU A 42 -12.05 -0.20 7.06
C LEU A 42 -13.49 -0.20 6.54
N PRO A 43 -13.70 -0.25 5.22
CA PRO A 43 -15.00 -0.54 4.64
C PRO A 43 -15.54 -1.90 5.10
N LYS A 44 -16.88 -2.03 5.22
CA LYS A 44 -17.55 -3.22 5.77
C LYS A 44 -17.20 -4.55 5.08
N HIS A 45 -16.77 -4.51 3.84
CA HIS A 45 -16.43 -5.70 3.05
C HIS A 45 -15.00 -6.23 3.31
N ILE A 46 -14.18 -5.50 4.07
CA ILE A 46 -12.81 -5.90 4.37
C ILE A 46 -12.70 -6.37 5.82
N ASN A 47 -12.12 -7.56 5.99
CA ASN A 47 -11.88 -8.13 7.31
C ASN A 47 -10.64 -7.48 7.97
N SER A 48 -10.83 -6.93 9.17
CA SER A 48 -9.77 -6.24 9.92
C SER A 48 -8.60 -7.15 10.30
N ASP A 49 -8.86 -8.40 10.68
CA ASP A 49 -7.80 -9.34 11.06
C ASP A 49 -6.93 -9.71 9.85
N ARG A 50 -7.56 -9.84 8.68
CA ARG A 50 -6.85 -10.04 7.43
C ARG A 50 -5.98 -8.83 7.08
N PHE A 51 -6.52 -7.62 7.20
CA PHE A 51 -5.78 -6.38 6.93
C PHE A 51 -4.54 -6.26 7.82
N VAL A 52 -4.69 -6.48 9.14
CA VAL A 52 -3.57 -6.45 10.08
C VAL A 52 -2.50 -7.47 9.73
N ARG A 53 -2.88 -8.69 9.36
CA ARG A 53 -1.93 -9.74 8.93
C ARG A 53 -1.19 -9.35 7.66
N ILE A 54 -1.87 -8.75 6.69
CA ILE A 54 -1.25 -8.25 5.45
C ILE A 54 -0.26 -7.12 5.76
N ALA A 55 -0.65 -6.15 6.60
CA ALA A 55 0.23 -5.07 7.04
C ALA A 55 1.51 -5.59 7.69
N ILE A 56 1.39 -6.52 8.64
CA ILE A 56 2.54 -7.16 9.30
C ILE A 56 3.42 -7.90 8.28
N THR A 57 2.82 -8.62 7.35
CA THR A 57 3.55 -9.37 6.31
C THR A 57 4.32 -8.42 5.40
N THR A 58 3.70 -7.33 4.96
CA THR A 58 4.33 -6.31 4.11
C THR A 58 5.56 -5.68 4.80
N ILE A 59 5.45 -5.39 6.10
CA ILE A 59 6.57 -4.84 6.87
C ILE A 59 7.69 -5.86 7.03
N ARG A 60 7.37 -7.15 7.24
CA ARG A 60 8.37 -8.22 7.31
C ARG A 60 9.09 -8.43 5.98
N GLN A 61 8.41 -8.29 4.86
CA GLN A 61 8.99 -8.39 3.52
C GLN A 61 9.89 -7.21 3.17
N ASN A 62 9.64 -6.03 3.77
CA ASN A 62 10.49 -4.85 3.60
C ASN A 62 10.97 -4.32 4.97
N PRO A 63 12.11 -4.79 5.48
CA PRO A 63 12.63 -4.38 6.79
C PRO A 63 12.90 -2.88 6.95
N LYS A 64 13.08 -2.15 5.85
CA LYS A 64 13.23 -0.68 5.89
C LYS A 64 11.97 0.01 6.44
N LEU A 65 10.79 -0.57 6.25
CA LEU A 65 9.55 -0.06 6.82
C LEU A 65 9.55 -0.11 8.35
N ALA A 66 10.15 -1.13 8.94
CA ALA A 66 10.28 -1.23 10.40
C ALA A 66 11.23 -0.18 11.00
N GLN A 67 12.07 0.46 10.18
CA GLN A 67 13.00 1.53 10.57
C GLN A 67 12.39 2.93 10.42
N CYS A 68 11.23 3.03 9.77
CA CYS A 68 10.51 4.30 9.63
C CYS A 68 9.96 4.77 10.99
N ASN A 69 9.67 6.07 11.06
CA ASN A 69 8.92 6.66 12.16
C ASN A 69 7.59 5.91 12.31
N GLN A 70 7.30 5.49 13.54
CA GLN A 70 6.12 4.71 13.86
C GLN A 70 4.81 5.45 13.50
N GLU A 71 4.77 6.77 13.72
CA GLU A 71 3.58 7.58 13.40
C GLU A 71 3.34 7.64 11.89
N SER A 72 4.39 7.85 11.08
CA SER A 72 4.26 7.87 9.61
C SER A 72 3.81 6.51 9.06
N LEU A 73 4.34 5.42 9.60
CA LEU A 73 3.94 4.07 9.19
C LEU A 73 2.49 3.76 9.56
N LEU A 74 2.07 4.11 10.78
CA LEU A 74 0.66 3.95 11.20
C LEU A 74 -0.28 4.85 10.41
N GLY A 75 0.15 6.09 10.11
CA GLY A 75 -0.59 7.01 9.25
C GLY A 75 -0.79 6.45 7.85
N ALA A 76 0.27 5.94 7.23
CA ALA A 76 0.20 5.29 5.91
C ALA A 76 -0.72 4.06 5.90
N LEU A 77 -0.66 3.23 6.94
CA LEU A 77 -1.58 2.10 7.12
C LEU A 77 -3.03 2.55 7.34
N MET A 78 -3.24 3.66 8.06
CA MET A 78 -4.58 4.22 8.28
C MET A 78 -5.20 4.72 6.98
N VAL A 79 -4.45 5.41 6.13
CA VAL A 79 -4.89 5.81 4.79
C VAL A 79 -5.27 4.59 3.95
N SER A 80 -4.43 3.55 3.97
CA SER A 80 -4.71 2.28 3.31
C SER A 80 -6.03 1.66 3.80
N ALA A 81 -6.26 1.64 5.13
CA ALA A 81 -7.50 1.14 5.73
C ALA A 81 -8.73 1.97 5.32
N GLN A 82 -8.65 3.30 5.38
CA GLN A 82 -9.75 4.20 4.99
C GLN A 82 -10.16 4.03 3.53
N LEU A 83 -9.16 3.87 2.63
CA LEU A 83 -9.42 3.59 1.22
C LEU A 83 -9.87 2.15 0.98
N GLY A 84 -9.67 1.26 1.96
CA GLY A 84 -9.94 -0.16 1.81
C GLY A 84 -9.07 -0.79 0.74
N LEU A 85 -7.79 -0.45 0.71
CA LEU A 85 -6.80 -1.00 -0.20
C LEU A 85 -5.77 -1.80 0.59
N GLU A 86 -5.47 -3.01 0.13
CA GLU A 86 -4.50 -3.88 0.80
C GLU A 86 -3.08 -3.61 0.27
N PRO A 87 -2.10 -3.27 1.16
CA PRO A 87 -0.74 -3.05 0.72
C PRO A 87 -0.05 -4.37 0.34
N GLY A 88 0.76 -4.34 -0.72
CA GLY A 88 1.62 -5.46 -1.10
C GLY A 88 1.24 -6.17 -2.40
N VAL A 89 1.12 -7.50 -2.36
CA VAL A 89 1.15 -8.40 -3.55
C VAL A 89 0.09 -8.07 -4.60
N LEU A 90 -1.07 -7.57 -4.20
CA LEU A 90 -2.15 -7.23 -5.15
C LEU A 90 -1.84 -5.96 -5.96
N GLY A 91 -0.87 -5.15 -5.53
CA GLY A 91 -0.49 -3.91 -6.21
C GLY A 91 -1.56 -2.83 -6.14
N GLN A 92 -2.46 -2.90 -5.15
CA GLN A 92 -3.48 -1.87 -4.93
C GLN A 92 -2.87 -0.62 -4.31
N CYS A 93 -1.97 -0.79 -3.35
CA CYS A 93 -1.18 0.29 -2.77
C CYS A 93 0.16 -0.21 -2.24
N TYR A 94 1.05 0.72 -1.99
CA TYR A 94 2.41 0.47 -1.53
C TYR A 94 2.73 1.34 -0.32
N LEU A 95 3.53 0.78 0.59
CA LEU A 95 4.17 1.49 1.68
C LEU A 95 5.62 1.70 1.29
N ILE A 96 6.03 2.95 1.09
CA ILE A 96 7.36 3.28 0.58
C ILE A 96 8.14 4.03 1.64
N PRO A 97 9.31 3.50 2.07
CA PRO A 97 10.18 4.20 3.00
C PRO A 97 10.98 5.30 2.28
N TYR A 98 10.78 6.55 2.70
CA TYR A 98 11.58 7.71 2.31
C TYR A 98 12.39 8.19 3.52
N GLY A 99 13.64 7.79 3.59
CA GLY A 99 14.48 8.05 4.76
C GLY A 99 13.88 7.43 6.02
N ARG A 100 13.42 8.25 6.95
CA ARG A 100 12.76 7.82 8.21
C ARG A 100 11.23 7.86 8.13
N GLU A 101 10.66 8.31 7.03
CA GLU A 101 9.21 8.44 6.87
C GLU A 101 8.66 7.34 5.97
N CYS A 102 7.49 6.83 6.32
CA CYS A 102 6.73 5.91 5.48
C CYS A 102 5.65 6.69 4.72
N GLN A 103 5.65 6.59 3.41
CA GLN A 103 4.62 7.18 2.56
C GLN A 103 3.69 6.13 2.00
N PHE A 104 2.40 6.44 1.99
CA PHE A 104 1.40 5.67 1.27
C PHE A 104 1.39 6.09 -0.20
N GLN A 105 1.45 5.12 -1.10
CA GLN A 105 1.31 5.35 -2.53
C GLN A 105 0.25 4.41 -3.09
N ILE A 106 -0.76 4.98 -3.72
CA ILE A 106 -1.77 4.19 -4.43
C ILE A 106 -1.18 3.62 -5.73
N GLY A 107 -1.43 2.34 -5.99
CA GLY A 107 -1.10 1.71 -7.26
C GLY A 107 -2.24 1.88 -8.28
N TYR A 108 -1.95 1.71 -9.57
CA TYR A 108 -2.97 1.82 -10.62
C TYR A 108 -4.12 0.83 -10.43
N LYS A 109 -3.85 -0.37 -9.92
CA LYS A 109 -4.89 -1.36 -9.59
C LYS A 109 -5.80 -0.87 -8.45
N GLY A 110 -5.24 -0.13 -7.48
CA GLY A 110 -6.03 0.49 -6.41
C GLY A 110 -6.91 1.61 -6.94
N MET A 111 -6.42 2.43 -7.87
CA MET A 111 -7.24 3.46 -8.53
C MET A 111 -8.40 2.85 -9.30
N ILE A 112 -8.16 1.79 -10.07
CA ILE A 112 -9.21 1.05 -10.78
C ILE A 112 -10.23 0.45 -9.80
N GLU A 113 -9.77 -0.11 -8.68
CA GLU A 113 -10.63 -0.67 -7.65
C GLU A 113 -11.53 0.41 -7.01
N LEU A 114 -10.98 1.58 -6.67
CA LEU A 114 -11.75 2.71 -6.16
C LEU A 114 -12.78 3.19 -7.19
N LEU A 115 -12.37 3.30 -8.45
CA LEU A 115 -13.26 3.70 -9.53
C LEU A 115 -14.40 2.69 -9.74
N ARG A 116 -14.13 1.39 -9.68
CA ARG A 116 -15.17 0.35 -9.73
C ARG A 116 -16.13 0.42 -8.54
N ARG A 117 -15.59 0.61 -7.34
CA ARG A 117 -16.40 0.74 -6.10
C ARG A 117 -17.26 1.99 -6.07
N SER A 118 -16.89 3.06 -6.76
CA SER A 118 -17.73 4.25 -6.88
C SER A 118 -19.06 3.96 -7.60
N GLY A 119 -19.10 2.86 -8.32
CA GLY A 119 -20.25 2.47 -9.12
C GLY A 119 -20.49 3.35 -10.35
N GLN A 120 -19.59 4.27 -10.67
CA GLN A 120 -19.70 5.15 -11.83
C GLN A 120 -19.07 4.56 -13.10
N LEU A 121 -18.14 3.63 -12.94
CA LEU A 121 -17.47 2.98 -14.06
C LEU A 121 -18.37 1.93 -14.70
N LYS A 122 -18.56 2.01 -16.02
CA LYS A 122 -19.19 0.98 -16.87
C LYS A 122 -18.13 0.07 -17.47
N ASP A 123 -17.06 0.64 -18.02
CA ASP A 123 -15.94 -0.09 -18.60
C ASP A 123 -14.66 0.72 -18.57
N ILE A 124 -13.51 0.03 -18.56
CA ILE A 124 -12.18 0.64 -18.70
C ILE A 124 -11.26 -0.31 -19.46
N TYR A 125 -10.62 0.20 -20.50
CA TYR A 125 -9.68 -0.56 -21.30
C TYR A 125 -8.54 0.31 -21.81
N ALA A 126 -7.40 -0.34 -22.10
CA ALA A 126 -6.21 0.32 -22.63
C ALA A 126 -5.62 -0.53 -23.76
N TYR A 127 -5.08 0.15 -24.76
CA TYR A 127 -4.41 -0.49 -25.90
C TYR A 127 -3.13 0.23 -26.28
N SER A 128 -2.17 -0.55 -26.75
CA SER A 128 -0.95 -0.05 -27.37
C SER A 128 -1.19 0.29 -28.83
N VAL A 129 -0.61 1.38 -29.28
CA VAL A 129 -0.66 1.89 -30.65
C VAL A 129 0.72 1.75 -31.29
N TYR A 130 0.74 1.35 -32.56
CA TYR A 130 1.94 1.12 -33.31
C TYR A 130 1.92 1.89 -34.63
N GLU A 131 3.10 2.09 -35.24
CA GLU A 131 3.30 2.94 -36.44
C GLU A 131 2.37 2.62 -37.61
N ASN A 132 2.10 1.34 -37.85
CA ASN A 132 1.31 0.88 -39.00
C ASN A 132 -0.18 0.68 -38.67
N ASP A 133 -0.61 1.03 -37.43
CA ASP A 133 -2.03 1.01 -37.07
C ASP A 133 -2.73 2.25 -37.68
N GLU A 134 -3.99 2.11 -38.09
CA GLU A 134 -4.84 3.26 -38.40
C GLU A 134 -5.26 3.90 -37.07
N PHE A 135 -4.66 5.01 -36.69
CA PHE A 135 -4.91 5.67 -35.44
C PHE A 135 -5.19 7.16 -35.63
N GLU A 136 -6.34 7.62 -35.15
CA GLU A 136 -6.79 9.02 -35.20
C GLU A 136 -7.33 9.40 -33.84
N MET A 137 -6.91 10.55 -33.32
CA MET A 137 -7.49 11.12 -32.10
C MET A 137 -7.71 12.61 -32.26
N THR A 138 -8.77 13.10 -31.64
CA THR A 138 -9.15 14.51 -31.63
C THR A 138 -9.48 14.95 -30.22
N TYR A 139 -8.84 16.02 -29.79
CA TYR A 139 -9.19 16.72 -28.53
C TYR A 139 -10.10 17.92 -28.84
N GLY A 140 -10.60 18.55 -27.79
CA GLY A 140 -11.46 19.71 -27.88
C GLY A 140 -12.88 19.41 -27.42
N LEU A 141 -13.86 20.12 -27.94
CA LEU A 141 -15.26 19.95 -27.54
C LEU A 141 -15.86 18.61 -27.97
N ASN A 142 -15.46 18.12 -29.15
CA ASN A 142 -15.87 16.82 -29.69
C ASN A 142 -14.68 15.87 -29.69
N ARG A 143 -14.41 15.31 -28.52
CA ARG A 143 -13.31 14.33 -28.36
C ARG A 143 -13.68 13.03 -29.08
N ASP A 144 -12.77 12.53 -29.92
CA ASP A 144 -12.93 11.25 -30.60
C ASP A 144 -11.62 10.49 -30.64
N LEU A 145 -11.70 9.17 -30.67
CA LEU A 145 -10.57 8.26 -30.78
C LEU A 145 -10.98 7.06 -31.62
N LYS A 146 -10.25 6.82 -32.69
CA LYS A 146 -10.40 5.67 -33.59
C LYS A 146 -9.10 4.92 -33.66
N HIS A 147 -9.20 3.62 -33.49
CA HIS A 147 -8.03 2.74 -33.56
C HIS A 147 -8.40 1.44 -34.26
N LYS A 148 -7.69 1.14 -35.33
CA LYS A 148 -7.79 -0.11 -36.08
C LYS A 148 -6.40 -0.71 -36.21
N PRO A 149 -6.07 -1.74 -35.40
CA PRO A 149 -4.76 -2.38 -35.43
C PRO A 149 -4.48 -3.03 -36.78
N ASN A 150 -3.25 -2.87 -37.28
CA ASN A 150 -2.76 -3.64 -38.40
C ASN A 150 -2.41 -5.06 -37.91
N LEU A 151 -3.16 -6.06 -38.39
CA LEU A 151 -3.01 -7.43 -37.92
C LEU A 151 -1.82 -8.18 -38.56
N GLN A 152 -1.19 -7.62 -39.61
CA GLN A 152 -0.06 -8.26 -40.28
C GLN A 152 1.28 -7.79 -39.76
N ASP A 153 1.52 -6.48 -39.82
CA ASP A 153 2.75 -5.85 -39.36
C ASP A 153 2.40 -4.52 -38.69
N ARG A 154 2.54 -4.47 -37.39
CA ARG A 154 2.22 -3.28 -36.61
C ARG A 154 3.34 -2.23 -36.55
N GLY A 155 4.57 -2.60 -36.94
CA GLY A 155 5.74 -1.70 -36.82
C GLY A 155 6.18 -1.46 -35.40
N ASN A 156 6.81 -0.30 -35.14
CA ASN A 156 7.31 0.07 -33.82
C ASN A 156 6.19 0.60 -32.91
N PHE A 157 6.37 0.42 -31.60
CA PHE A 157 5.47 1.00 -30.58
C PHE A 157 5.61 2.53 -30.57
N ILE A 158 4.49 3.26 -30.64
CA ILE A 158 4.46 4.72 -30.63
C ILE A 158 3.74 5.31 -29.43
N GLY A 159 2.91 4.55 -28.74
CA GLY A 159 2.22 5.02 -27.56
C GLY A 159 1.11 4.09 -27.11
N CYS A 160 0.38 4.50 -26.08
CA CYS A 160 -0.78 3.79 -25.61
C CYS A 160 -1.90 4.76 -25.21
N TYR A 161 -3.12 4.27 -25.20
CA TYR A 161 -4.25 5.02 -24.69
C TYR A 161 -5.08 4.19 -23.72
N CYS A 162 -5.80 4.90 -22.85
CA CYS A 162 -6.79 4.32 -21.95
C CYS A 162 -8.12 5.03 -22.17
N VAL A 163 -9.20 4.28 -22.17
CA VAL A 163 -10.57 4.79 -22.25
C VAL A 163 -11.35 4.35 -21.03
N ALA A 164 -12.01 5.28 -20.37
CA ALA A 164 -12.99 5.02 -19.32
C ALA A 164 -14.38 5.38 -19.83
N VAL A 165 -15.32 4.46 -19.70
CA VAL A 165 -16.74 4.62 -20.02
C VAL A 165 -17.52 4.68 -18.72
N LEU A 166 -18.23 5.77 -18.48
CA LEU A 166 -19.03 5.97 -17.28
C LEU A 166 -20.47 5.45 -17.49
N LYS A 167 -21.25 5.35 -16.42
CA LYS A 167 -22.62 4.81 -16.45
C LYS A 167 -23.60 5.66 -17.29
N ASP A 168 -23.36 6.94 -17.40
CA ASP A 168 -24.10 7.90 -18.24
C ASP A 168 -23.65 7.87 -19.72
N ASP A 169 -22.82 6.87 -20.07
CA ASP A 169 -22.16 6.73 -21.37
C ASP A 169 -21.18 7.85 -21.73
N ALA A 170 -20.86 8.72 -20.77
CA ALA A 170 -19.77 9.65 -20.92
C ALA A 170 -18.45 8.89 -21.08
N ARG A 171 -17.60 9.37 -21.98
CA ARG A 171 -16.30 8.75 -22.29
C ARG A 171 -15.19 9.74 -22.02
N ALA A 172 -14.17 9.25 -21.35
CA ALA A 172 -12.92 9.97 -21.18
C ALA A 172 -11.78 9.08 -21.71
N PHE A 173 -10.84 9.67 -22.40
CA PHE A 173 -9.64 8.96 -22.81
C PHE A 173 -8.39 9.83 -22.56
N GLU A 174 -7.28 9.15 -22.40
CA GLU A 174 -5.94 9.74 -22.33
C GLU A 174 -5.01 8.93 -23.22
N TYR A 175 -4.13 9.62 -23.93
CA TYR A 175 -3.08 9.02 -24.76
C TYR A 175 -1.72 9.48 -24.24
N MET A 176 -0.77 8.55 -24.19
CA MET A 176 0.61 8.81 -23.85
C MET A 176 1.50 8.33 -24.98
N THR A 177 2.39 9.19 -25.44
CA THR A 177 3.43 8.83 -26.40
C THR A 177 4.46 7.93 -25.76
N LYS A 178 5.25 7.24 -26.59
CA LYS A 178 6.37 6.43 -26.11
C LYS A 178 7.34 7.26 -25.26
N GLU A 179 7.67 8.47 -25.69
CA GLU A 179 8.60 9.37 -24.99
C GLU A 179 8.08 9.78 -23.62
N GLU A 180 6.77 10.05 -23.48
CA GLU A 180 6.15 10.37 -22.20
C GLU A 180 6.11 9.19 -21.23
N ILE A 181 6.06 7.96 -21.76
CA ILE A 181 6.09 6.74 -20.94
C ILE A 181 7.51 6.42 -20.45
N GLU A 182 8.53 6.76 -21.25
CA GLU A 182 9.93 6.49 -20.95
C GLU A 182 10.60 7.60 -20.12
N ALA A 183 9.97 8.76 -19.97
CA ALA A 183 10.48 9.92 -19.21
C ALA A 183 10.29 9.74 -17.70
#